data_5d132948bf3a307592400094858e9b73
#
_entry.id   5d132948bf3a307592400094858e9b73
#
_cell.length_a   1.000
_cell.length_b   1.000
_cell.length_c   1.000
_cell.angle_alpha   90.00
_cell.angle_beta   90.00
_cell.angle_gamma   90.00
#
_symmetry.space_group_name_H-M   'P 1'
#
loop_
_entity.id
_entity.type
_entity.pdbx_description
1 polymer ?
#
loop_
_entity_poly.entity_id
_entity_poly.type
_entity_poly.pdbx_seq_one_letter_code
_entity_poly.pdbx_strand_id
1 'polypeptide(L)'
;MQAEGIRIDDSSRFPFYNKLLRAFARQGDTADELPEDAAMRVGIATTEVGELIEALEMLLRPPRVDGWLPRLQVAVGGHAIPVSGPDPARAAVFELVVAASCRKAGANPIFAEPDIKVRVERRTLAIAAKRLLSFAPIEKRTADARKQIARATNDDPDAQGIIAYDLTPALGFDRTIATVDDLHEVGQRDRKSVV
;
A
#
# COMPACT_ATOMS: atom_id res chain seq x y z
N MET A 1 10.07 11.66 14.30
CA MET A 1 8.98 10.65 14.47
C MET A 1 8.79 10.18 15.91
N GLN A 2 9.78 10.28 16.79
CA GLN A 2 9.60 9.93 18.23
C GLN A 2 8.60 10.81 18.99
N ALA A 3 8.34 12.03 18.52
CA ALA A 3 7.44 12.98 19.19
C ALA A 3 5.94 12.56 19.23
N GLU A 4 5.53 11.61 18.39
CA GLU A 4 4.12 11.15 18.31
C GLU A 4 3.92 9.74 18.93
N GLY A 5 4.92 9.23 19.68
CA GLY A 5 4.84 7.91 20.32
C GLY A 5 5.04 6.72 19.37
N ILE A 6 5.51 6.94 18.15
CA ILE A 6 5.81 5.86 17.20
C ILE A 6 7.11 5.18 17.61
N ARG A 7 7.01 3.87 17.84
CA ARG A 7 8.18 3.03 18.11
C ARG A 7 8.65 2.38 16.81
N ILE A 8 9.89 2.62 16.43
CA ILE A 8 10.54 1.96 15.30
C ILE A 8 11.60 1.04 15.89
N ASP A 9 11.42 -0.25 15.66
CA ASP A 9 12.40 -1.27 16.03
C ASP A 9 13.59 -1.20 15.06
N ASP A 10 14.82 -1.27 15.58
CA ASP A 10 16.05 -1.23 14.76
C ASP A 10 16.15 -2.42 13.79
N SER A 11 15.45 -3.51 14.06
CA SER A 11 15.33 -4.68 13.17
C SER A 11 14.28 -4.50 12.07
N SER A 12 13.46 -3.45 12.14
CA SER A 12 12.43 -3.19 11.14
C SER A 12 13.01 -2.67 9.83
N ARG A 13 12.20 -2.71 8.76
CA ARG A 13 12.64 -2.40 7.40
C ARG A 13 13.12 -0.95 7.20
N PHE A 14 12.52 0.05 7.84
CA PHE A 14 12.89 1.45 7.58
C PHE A 14 14.29 1.85 8.08
N PRO A 15 14.76 1.44 9.28
CA PRO A 15 16.15 1.57 9.65
C PRO A 15 17.13 0.88 8.69
N PHE A 16 16.76 -0.32 8.20
CA PHE A 16 17.53 -1.01 7.17
C PHE A 16 17.58 -0.22 5.86
N TYR A 17 16.44 0.27 5.36
CA TYR A 17 16.36 1.10 4.16
C TYR A 17 17.19 2.38 4.30
N ASN A 18 17.13 3.05 5.43
CA ASN A 18 17.94 4.24 5.67
C ASN A 18 19.44 3.94 5.56
N LYS A 19 19.91 2.81 6.12
CA LYS A 19 21.31 2.39 5.98
C LYS A 19 21.66 2.09 4.53
N LEU A 20 20.81 1.34 3.83
CA LEU A 20 20.99 0.94 2.43
C LEU A 20 21.04 2.16 1.50
N LEU A 21 20.06 3.06 1.58
CA LEU A 21 19.99 4.27 0.74
C LEU A 21 21.15 5.22 1.02
N ARG A 22 21.59 5.37 2.28
CA ARG A 22 22.79 6.15 2.60
C ARG A 22 24.07 5.53 2.07
N ALA A 23 24.19 4.22 2.08
CA ALA A 23 25.33 3.53 1.50
C ALA A 23 25.36 3.74 -0.01
N PHE A 24 24.23 3.58 -0.68
CA PHE A 24 24.07 3.82 -2.11
C PHE A 24 24.42 5.26 -2.49
N ALA A 25 23.89 6.25 -1.79
CA ALA A 25 24.16 7.66 -2.06
C ALA A 25 25.64 8.05 -1.88
N ARG A 26 26.40 7.31 -1.09
CA ARG A 26 27.85 7.54 -0.90
C ARG A 26 28.71 6.95 -2.00
N GLN A 27 28.22 5.92 -2.72
CA GLN A 27 28.96 5.27 -3.80
C GLN A 27 28.95 6.08 -5.11
N GLY A 28 28.10 7.13 -5.20
CA GLY A 28 27.99 7.98 -6.39
C GLY A 28 27.42 7.23 -7.60
N ASP A 29 27.75 7.69 -8.81
CA ASP A 29 27.18 7.19 -10.08
C ASP A 29 27.67 5.79 -10.51
N THR A 30 28.33 5.04 -9.64
CA THR A 30 28.76 3.65 -9.90
C THR A 30 27.65 2.62 -9.71
N ALA A 31 26.40 3.02 -9.91
CA ALA A 31 25.22 2.15 -9.80
C ALA A 31 25.29 0.92 -10.72
N ASP A 32 26.00 1.02 -11.83
CA ASP A 32 26.18 -0.07 -12.80
C ASP A 32 27.02 -1.27 -12.26
N GLU A 33 27.72 -1.06 -11.11
CA GLU A 33 28.55 -2.09 -10.49
C GLU A 33 27.84 -2.79 -9.32
N LEU A 34 26.59 -2.42 -9.01
CA LEU A 34 25.87 -3.05 -7.92
C LEU A 34 25.44 -4.48 -8.30
N PRO A 35 25.58 -5.44 -7.38
CA PRO A 35 24.95 -6.74 -7.54
C PRO A 35 23.46 -6.60 -7.81
N GLU A 36 22.91 -7.44 -8.70
CA GLU A 36 21.50 -7.38 -9.11
C GLU A 36 20.52 -7.35 -7.90
N ASP A 37 20.81 -8.09 -6.87
CA ASP A 37 20.02 -8.11 -5.63
C ASP A 37 20.11 -6.79 -4.85
N ALA A 38 21.23 -6.07 -4.90
CA ALA A 38 21.38 -4.76 -4.26
C ALA A 38 20.59 -3.69 -5.01
N ALA A 39 20.62 -3.68 -6.34
CA ALA A 39 19.81 -2.77 -7.15
C ALA A 39 18.30 -2.96 -6.89
N MET A 40 17.84 -4.20 -6.86
CA MET A 40 16.45 -4.53 -6.50
C MET A 40 16.10 -4.03 -5.09
N ARG A 41 16.94 -4.25 -4.09
CA ARG A 41 16.71 -3.78 -2.71
C ARG A 41 16.66 -2.27 -2.60
N VAL A 42 17.52 -1.56 -3.32
CA VAL A 42 17.50 -0.09 -3.40
C VAL A 42 16.20 0.38 -4.04
N GLY A 43 15.75 -0.24 -5.14
CA GLY A 43 14.49 0.05 -5.79
C GLY A 43 13.28 -0.10 -4.84
N ILE A 44 13.21 -1.24 -4.14
CA ILE A 44 12.16 -1.48 -3.12
C ILE A 44 12.21 -0.41 -2.02
N ALA A 45 13.38 -0.13 -1.47
CA ALA A 45 13.55 0.86 -0.41
C ALA A 45 13.13 2.26 -0.85
N THR A 46 13.53 2.67 -2.06
CA THR A 46 13.18 3.99 -2.62
C THR A 46 11.67 4.11 -2.81
N THR A 47 11.04 3.10 -3.39
CA THR A 47 9.59 3.09 -3.61
C THR A 47 8.82 3.14 -2.29
N GLU A 48 9.10 2.25 -1.35
CA GLU A 48 8.35 2.18 -0.09
C GLU A 48 8.58 3.40 0.81
N VAL A 49 9.78 3.96 0.82
CA VAL A 49 10.06 5.21 1.55
C VAL A 49 9.35 6.38 0.90
N GLY A 50 9.38 6.48 -0.43
CA GLY A 50 8.69 7.51 -1.21
C GLY A 50 7.18 7.48 -0.97
N GLU A 51 6.55 6.31 -1.13
CA GLU A 51 5.12 6.11 -0.86
C GLU A 51 4.73 6.56 0.56
N LEU A 52 5.52 6.18 1.57
CA LEU A 52 5.24 6.54 2.95
C LEU A 52 5.41 8.05 3.20
N ILE A 53 6.44 8.68 2.64
CA ILE A 53 6.65 10.13 2.77
C ILE A 53 5.48 10.89 2.15
N GLU A 54 5.12 10.59 0.90
CA GLU A 54 4.00 11.25 0.22
C GLU A 54 2.69 11.07 0.97
N ALA A 55 2.42 9.86 1.47
CA ALA A 55 1.23 9.60 2.26
C ALA A 55 1.21 10.45 3.53
N LEU A 56 2.32 10.49 4.28
CA LEU A 56 2.41 11.26 5.52
C LEU A 56 2.31 12.76 5.29
N GLU A 57 2.90 13.31 4.23
CA GLU A 57 2.76 14.71 3.87
C GLU A 57 1.30 15.14 3.70
N MET A 58 0.47 14.26 3.17
CA MET A 58 -0.96 14.52 2.98
C MET A 58 -1.77 14.29 4.26
N LEU A 59 -1.50 13.19 4.98
CA LEU A 59 -2.29 12.80 6.16
C LEU A 59 -2.03 13.68 7.39
N LEU A 60 -0.83 14.26 7.49
CA LEU A 60 -0.45 15.14 8.60
C LEU A 60 -0.87 16.61 8.41
N ARG A 61 -1.33 17.01 7.22
CA ARG A 61 -1.89 18.36 7.00
C ARG A 61 -3.16 18.54 7.83
N PRO A 62 -3.33 19.70 8.47
CA PRO A 62 -4.53 19.98 9.25
C PRO A 62 -5.81 20.03 8.39
N PRO A 63 -6.96 19.57 8.89
CA PRO A 63 -7.10 18.73 10.07
C PRO A 63 -6.49 17.34 9.83
N ARG A 64 -5.84 16.76 10.83
CA ARG A 64 -5.24 15.42 10.72
C ARG A 64 -6.32 14.36 10.49
N VAL A 65 -5.96 13.31 9.77
CA VAL A 65 -6.86 12.17 9.49
C VAL A 65 -6.97 11.28 10.72
N ASP A 66 -8.18 10.95 11.14
CA ASP A 66 -8.40 10.09 12.31
C ASP A 66 -7.94 8.65 12.04
N GLY A 67 -7.32 8.03 13.04
CA GLY A 67 -6.86 6.64 12.99
C GLY A 67 -5.54 6.40 12.23
N TRP A 68 -4.88 7.43 11.72
CA TRP A 68 -3.63 7.29 10.96
C TRP A 68 -2.47 6.72 11.79
N LEU A 69 -2.37 7.10 13.08
CA LEU A 69 -1.24 6.74 13.94
C LEU A 69 -1.13 5.22 14.21
N PRO A 70 -2.20 4.50 14.57
CA PRO A 70 -2.15 3.04 14.66
C PRO A 70 -1.74 2.37 13.34
N ARG A 71 -2.18 2.90 12.20
CA ARG A 71 -1.80 2.36 10.88
C ARG A 71 -0.33 2.59 10.57
N LEU A 72 0.18 3.78 10.88
CA LEU A 72 1.60 4.06 10.73
C LEU A 72 2.45 3.17 11.63
N GLN A 73 2.03 2.90 12.87
CA GLN A 73 2.75 2.00 13.78
C GLN A 73 2.89 0.58 13.18
N VAL A 74 1.86 0.07 12.50
CA VAL A 74 1.94 -1.20 11.76
C VAL A 74 2.83 -1.04 10.52
N ALA A 75 2.64 0.04 9.77
CA ALA A 75 3.35 0.30 8.51
C ALA A 75 4.88 0.39 8.67
N VAL A 76 5.38 0.92 9.77
CA VAL A 76 6.83 1.06 10.02
C VAL A 76 7.50 -0.26 10.45
N GLY A 77 6.72 -1.29 10.75
CA GLY A 77 7.21 -2.63 11.06
C GLY A 77 7.55 -3.46 9.82
N GLY A 78 7.61 -4.79 10.02
CA GLY A 78 7.78 -5.76 8.94
C GLY A 78 9.23 -5.97 8.48
N HIS A 79 9.41 -6.94 7.59
CA HIS A 79 10.73 -7.35 7.09
C HIS A 79 11.23 -6.44 5.96
N ALA A 80 12.54 -6.23 5.89
CA ALA A 80 13.18 -5.41 4.86
C ALA A 80 12.98 -6.00 3.44
N ILE A 81 13.02 -7.31 3.32
CA ILE A 81 12.76 -8.00 2.06
C ILE A 81 11.33 -8.55 2.09
N PRO A 82 10.55 -8.39 1.01
CA PRO A 82 9.23 -9.01 0.92
C PRO A 82 9.33 -10.53 1.13
N VAL A 83 8.46 -11.04 2.01
CA VAL A 83 8.36 -12.48 2.27
C VAL A 83 7.14 -13.05 1.56
N SER A 84 7.17 -14.34 1.23
CA SER A 84 6.00 -15.03 0.71
C SER A 84 4.94 -15.12 1.81
N GLY A 85 3.75 -14.60 1.55
CA GLY A 85 2.63 -14.66 2.48
C GLY A 85 2.12 -13.28 2.92
N PRO A 86 1.22 -13.22 3.93
CA PRO A 86 0.66 -11.97 4.41
C PRO A 86 1.74 -11.02 4.96
N ASP A 87 1.74 -9.79 4.48
CA ASP A 87 2.61 -8.72 4.98
C ASP A 87 1.73 -7.55 5.47
N PRO A 88 1.35 -7.56 6.75
CA PRO A 88 0.49 -6.54 7.31
C PRO A 88 1.12 -5.15 7.30
N ALA A 89 2.45 -5.07 7.38
CA ALA A 89 3.14 -3.78 7.38
C ALA A 89 3.06 -3.10 6.00
N ARG A 90 3.27 -3.86 4.92
CA ARG A 90 3.12 -3.35 3.55
C ARG A 90 1.66 -3.10 3.20
N ALA A 91 0.73 -3.91 3.70
CA ALA A 91 -0.70 -3.65 3.56
C ALA A 91 -1.07 -2.31 4.22
N ALA A 92 -0.57 -2.04 5.43
CA ALA A 92 -0.80 -0.78 6.12
C ALA A 92 -0.22 0.45 5.37
N VAL A 93 0.95 0.32 4.69
CA VAL A 93 1.44 1.40 3.81
C VAL A 93 0.44 1.66 2.69
N PHE A 94 -0.06 0.63 2.04
CA PHE A 94 -1.05 0.81 0.97
C PHE A 94 -2.34 1.47 1.46
N GLU A 95 -2.82 1.12 2.66
CA GLU A 95 -3.96 1.80 3.28
C GLU A 95 -3.67 3.31 3.51
N LEU A 96 -2.47 3.65 3.99
CA LEU A 96 -2.05 5.05 4.14
C LEU A 96 -2.01 5.78 2.79
N VAL A 97 -1.51 5.15 1.74
CA VAL A 97 -1.45 5.70 0.38
C VAL A 97 -2.87 5.95 -0.18
N VAL A 98 -3.79 5.01 0.00
CA VAL A 98 -5.19 5.18 -0.44
C VAL A 98 -5.87 6.32 0.33
N ALA A 99 -5.69 6.41 1.64
CA ALA A 99 -6.22 7.52 2.43
C ALA A 99 -5.62 8.86 2.00
N ALA A 100 -4.31 8.92 1.75
CA ALA A 100 -3.64 10.11 1.25
C ALA A 100 -4.17 10.54 -0.14
N SER A 101 -4.46 9.58 -1.01
CA SER A 101 -5.05 9.83 -2.33
C SER A 101 -6.46 10.44 -2.21
N CYS A 102 -7.28 9.92 -1.29
CA CYS A 102 -8.57 10.52 -0.97
C CYS A 102 -8.41 11.97 -0.46
N ARG A 103 -7.42 12.19 0.40
CA ARG A 103 -7.11 13.53 0.94
C ARG A 103 -6.65 14.48 -0.16
N LYS A 104 -5.80 14.02 -1.07
CA LYS A 104 -5.33 14.79 -2.24
C LYS A 104 -6.49 15.19 -3.16
N ALA A 105 -7.51 14.33 -3.26
CA ALA A 105 -8.74 14.62 -3.99
C ALA A 105 -9.71 15.56 -3.22
N GLY A 106 -9.32 16.11 -2.08
CA GLY A 106 -10.15 17.03 -1.28
C GLY A 106 -11.15 16.35 -0.35
N ALA A 107 -11.15 15.02 -0.25
CA ALA A 107 -11.99 14.28 0.67
C ALA A 107 -11.37 14.18 2.07
N ASN A 108 -12.18 13.83 3.08
CA ASN A 108 -11.71 13.64 4.45
C ASN A 108 -11.84 12.17 4.86
N PRO A 109 -10.79 11.33 4.63
CA PRO A 109 -10.82 9.93 5.00
C PRO A 109 -10.70 9.75 6.51
N ILE A 110 -11.25 8.64 7.01
CA ILE A 110 -11.00 8.11 8.34
C ILE A 110 -10.61 6.64 8.25
N PHE A 111 -9.70 6.18 9.11
CA PHE A 111 -9.35 4.75 9.17
C PHE A 111 -10.39 4.03 10.03
N ALA A 112 -11.23 3.22 9.38
CA ALA A 112 -12.32 2.46 9.98
C ALA A 112 -12.63 1.24 9.12
N GLU A 113 -13.37 0.25 9.67
CA GLU A 113 -13.81 -0.93 8.90
C GLU A 113 -14.56 -0.49 7.61
N PRO A 114 -14.23 -1.02 6.40
CA PRO A 114 -13.34 -2.16 6.14
C PRO A 114 -11.84 -1.84 6.26
N ASP A 115 -11.36 -0.69 5.83
CA ASP A 115 -10.00 -0.18 6.02
C ASP A 115 -10.03 1.36 6.07
N ILE A 116 -10.80 2.00 5.15
CA ILE A 116 -10.95 3.45 5.07
C ILE A 116 -12.41 3.79 4.78
N LYS A 117 -12.93 4.82 5.44
CA LYS A 117 -14.22 5.46 5.10
C LYS A 117 -13.99 6.89 4.66
N VAL A 118 -14.72 7.30 3.62
CA VAL A 118 -14.67 8.66 3.08
C VAL A 118 -16.08 9.16 2.87
N ARG A 119 -16.38 10.36 3.36
CA ARG A 119 -17.64 11.03 3.05
C ARG A 119 -17.47 11.95 1.84
N VAL A 120 -18.23 11.68 0.79
CA VAL A 120 -18.28 12.51 -0.41
C VAL A 120 -19.73 12.97 -0.57
N GLU A 121 -19.96 14.27 -0.37
CA GLU A 121 -21.31 14.86 -0.33
C GLU A 121 -22.19 14.16 0.71
N ARG A 122 -23.23 13.43 0.25
CA ARG A 122 -24.16 12.70 1.11
C ARG A 122 -23.89 11.21 1.19
N ARG A 123 -22.87 10.70 0.46
CA ARG A 123 -22.54 9.27 0.38
C ARG A 123 -21.34 8.93 1.21
N THR A 124 -21.35 7.77 1.79
CA THR A 124 -20.20 7.16 2.44
C THR A 124 -19.55 6.18 1.46
N LEU A 125 -18.25 6.34 1.20
CA LEU A 125 -17.45 5.34 0.50
C LEU A 125 -16.73 4.48 1.53
N ALA A 126 -16.98 3.17 1.51
CA ALA A 126 -16.29 2.17 2.32
C ALA A 126 -15.25 1.47 1.45
N ILE A 127 -13.97 1.72 1.72
CA ILE A 127 -12.86 1.29 0.86
C ILE A 127 -12.11 0.16 1.55
N ALA A 128 -12.05 -1.02 0.90
CA ALA A 128 -11.19 -2.12 1.28
C ALA A 128 -9.90 -2.08 0.45
N ALA A 129 -8.76 -1.83 1.08
CA ALA A 129 -7.45 -1.77 0.44
C ALA A 129 -6.77 -3.14 0.52
N LYS A 130 -6.37 -3.70 -0.63
CA LYS A 130 -5.78 -5.03 -0.73
C LYS A 130 -4.50 -5.00 -1.56
N ARG A 131 -3.37 -5.31 -0.93
CA ARG A 131 -2.09 -5.49 -1.61
C ARG A 131 -1.93 -6.95 -2.02
N LEU A 132 -1.69 -7.21 -3.30
CA LEU A 132 -1.57 -8.54 -3.87
C LEU A 132 -0.10 -8.86 -4.17
N LEU A 133 0.41 -9.97 -3.63
CA LEU A 133 1.76 -10.49 -3.94
C LEU A 133 1.77 -11.37 -5.20
N SER A 134 0.60 -11.85 -5.62
CA SER A 134 0.38 -12.62 -6.85
C SER A 134 -1.10 -12.54 -7.23
N PHE A 135 -1.45 -12.94 -8.45
CA PHE A 135 -2.83 -12.94 -8.92
C PHE A 135 -3.64 -14.14 -8.40
N ALA A 136 -2.98 -15.24 -8.03
CA ALA A 136 -3.66 -16.47 -7.60
C ALA A 136 -4.73 -16.28 -6.49
N PRO A 137 -4.53 -15.45 -5.44
CA PRO A 137 -5.53 -15.27 -4.41
C PRO A 137 -6.58 -14.18 -4.69
N ILE A 138 -6.62 -13.58 -5.90
CA ILE A 138 -7.44 -12.39 -6.18
C ILE A 138 -8.94 -12.62 -5.91
N GLU A 139 -9.48 -13.75 -6.33
CA GLU A 139 -10.91 -14.09 -6.12
C GLU A 139 -11.24 -14.18 -4.63
N LYS A 140 -10.42 -14.92 -3.87
CA LYS A 140 -10.58 -15.04 -2.42
C LYS A 140 -10.48 -13.69 -1.73
N ARG A 141 -9.47 -12.87 -2.08
CA ARG A 141 -9.28 -11.53 -1.52
C ARG A 141 -10.44 -10.60 -1.86
N THR A 142 -10.98 -10.71 -3.08
CA THR A 142 -12.19 -9.97 -3.50
C THR A 142 -13.41 -10.39 -2.68
N ALA A 143 -13.63 -11.69 -2.50
CA ALA A 143 -14.73 -12.19 -1.69
C ALA A 143 -14.64 -11.73 -0.22
N ASP A 144 -13.45 -11.78 0.36
CA ASP A 144 -13.21 -11.30 1.73
C ASP A 144 -13.44 -9.78 1.85
N ALA A 145 -12.95 -9.00 0.88
CA ALA A 145 -13.16 -7.55 0.83
C ALA A 145 -14.66 -7.20 0.70
N ARG A 146 -15.41 -7.92 -0.15
CA ARG A 146 -16.87 -7.74 -0.28
C ARG A 146 -17.60 -7.99 1.05
N LYS A 147 -17.21 -9.03 1.78
CA LYS A 147 -17.79 -9.33 3.11
C LYS A 147 -17.46 -8.22 4.13
N GLN A 148 -16.25 -7.67 4.10
CA GLN A 148 -15.86 -6.56 4.96
C GLN A 148 -16.67 -5.30 4.64
N ILE A 149 -16.78 -4.96 3.35
CA ILE A 149 -17.59 -3.82 2.89
C ILE A 149 -19.05 -4.00 3.30
N ALA A 150 -19.65 -5.16 3.03
CA ALA A 150 -21.03 -5.43 3.39
C ALA A 150 -21.31 -5.23 4.88
N ARG A 151 -20.41 -5.67 5.76
CA ARG A 151 -20.52 -5.42 7.21
C ARG A 151 -20.41 -3.94 7.56
N ALA A 152 -19.47 -3.23 6.92
CA ALA A 152 -19.21 -1.82 7.19
C ALA A 152 -20.31 -0.88 6.66
N THR A 153 -21.14 -1.36 5.72
CA THR A 153 -22.21 -0.58 5.07
C THR A 153 -23.62 -1.07 5.43
N ASN A 154 -23.73 -2.09 6.28
CA ASN A 154 -25.01 -2.72 6.61
C ASN A 154 -26.06 -1.73 7.14
N ASP A 155 -25.63 -0.74 7.90
CA ASP A 155 -26.49 0.24 8.56
C ASP A 155 -26.56 1.60 7.81
N ASP A 156 -25.93 1.68 6.63
CA ASP A 156 -25.90 2.91 5.81
C ASP A 156 -26.32 2.59 4.36
N PRO A 157 -27.61 2.76 4.02
CA PRO A 157 -28.13 2.44 2.69
C PRO A 157 -27.53 3.28 1.57
N ASP A 158 -26.95 4.45 1.88
CA ASP A 158 -26.29 5.35 0.93
C ASP A 158 -24.79 5.03 0.79
N ALA A 159 -24.27 4.06 1.54
CA ALA A 159 -22.86 3.69 1.46
C ALA A 159 -22.56 2.88 0.20
N GLN A 160 -21.41 3.19 -0.40
CA GLN A 160 -20.88 2.48 -1.56
C GLN A 160 -19.56 1.80 -1.20
N GLY A 161 -19.41 0.55 -1.63
CA GLY A 161 -18.20 -0.23 -1.42
C GLY A 161 -17.22 -0.07 -2.58
N ILE A 162 -15.96 0.13 -2.25
CA ILE A 162 -14.85 0.17 -3.21
C ILE A 162 -13.78 -0.83 -2.76
N ILE A 163 -13.22 -1.59 -3.70
CA ILE A 163 -12.03 -2.41 -3.45
C ILE A 163 -10.87 -1.78 -4.20
N ALA A 164 -9.87 -1.32 -3.48
CA ALA A 164 -8.63 -0.81 -4.05
C ALA A 164 -7.57 -1.92 -4.03
N TYR A 165 -6.94 -2.18 -5.17
CA TYR A 165 -5.86 -3.15 -5.28
C TYR A 165 -4.52 -2.48 -5.56
N ASP A 166 -3.49 -2.86 -4.80
CA ASP A 166 -2.11 -2.67 -5.19
C ASP A 166 -1.62 -3.94 -5.88
N LEU A 167 -1.39 -3.84 -7.19
CA LEU A 167 -0.92 -4.93 -8.03
C LEU A 167 0.60 -4.89 -8.26
N THR A 168 1.28 -3.83 -7.81
CA THR A 168 2.71 -3.62 -8.03
C THR A 168 3.55 -4.85 -7.64
N PRO A 169 3.35 -5.47 -6.46
CA PRO A 169 4.14 -6.65 -6.11
C PRO A 169 3.82 -7.88 -6.96
N ALA A 170 2.58 -8.01 -7.44
CA ALA A 170 2.15 -9.14 -8.28
C ALA A 170 2.68 -9.03 -9.73
N LEU A 171 2.94 -7.81 -10.20
CA LEU A 171 3.51 -7.53 -11.52
C LEU A 171 5.04 -7.67 -11.54
N GLY A 172 5.67 -7.69 -10.36
CA GLY A 172 7.13 -7.69 -10.19
C GLY A 172 7.68 -6.26 -10.13
N PHE A 173 8.69 -6.06 -9.29
CA PHE A 173 9.34 -4.75 -9.11
C PHE A 173 10.22 -4.32 -10.31
N ASP A 174 10.50 -5.24 -11.23
CA ASP A 174 11.26 -5.05 -12.47
C ASP A 174 10.41 -4.46 -13.60
N ARG A 175 9.08 -4.51 -13.49
CA ARG A 175 8.17 -3.93 -14.47
C ARG A 175 7.70 -2.56 -14.01
N THR A 176 8.45 -1.56 -14.43
CA THR A 176 8.20 -0.16 -14.08
C THR A 176 6.93 0.42 -14.73
N ILE A 177 6.41 -0.20 -15.79
CA ILE A 177 5.19 0.23 -16.49
C ILE A 177 4.46 -1.01 -17.03
N ALA A 178 3.28 -1.32 -16.48
CA ALA A 178 2.35 -2.20 -17.18
C ALA A 178 1.66 -1.41 -18.29
N THR A 179 1.84 -1.83 -19.53
CA THR A 179 1.10 -1.26 -20.65
C THR A 179 -0.35 -1.72 -20.64
N VAL A 180 -1.24 -0.98 -21.31
CA VAL A 180 -2.66 -1.37 -21.44
C VAL A 180 -2.79 -2.76 -22.07
N ASP A 181 -1.84 -3.14 -22.91
CA ASP A 181 -1.78 -4.46 -23.54
C ASP A 181 -1.44 -5.56 -22.54
N ASP A 182 -0.54 -5.31 -21.56
CA ASP A 182 -0.25 -6.26 -20.47
C ASP A 182 -1.48 -6.53 -19.60
N LEU A 183 -2.29 -5.50 -19.35
CA LEU A 183 -3.56 -5.65 -18.60
C LEU A 183 -4.62 -6.41 -19.41
N HIS A 184 -4.63 -6.28 -20.74
CA HIS A 184 -5.50 -7.04 -21.64
C HIS A 184 -5.12 -8.51 -21.69
N GLU A 185 -3.82 -8.85 -21.72
CA GLU A 185 -3.34 -10.24 -21.66
C GLU A 185 -3.70 -10.92 -20.34
N VAL A 186 -3.59 -10.21 -19.20
CA VAL A 186 -4.00 -10.73 -17.88
C VAL A 186 -5.50 -11.07 -17.89
N GLY A 187 -6.34 -10.19 -18.43
CA GLY A 187 -7.78 -10.43 -18.55
C GLY A 187 -8.17 -11.56 -19.52
N GLN A 188 -7.31 -11.89 -20.49
CA GLN A 188 -7.55 -13.01 -21.41
C GLN A 188 -7.06 -14.36 -20.89
N ARG A 189 -5.99 -14.38 -20.09
CA ARG A 189 -5.50 -15.60 -19.43
C ARG A 189 -6.50 -16.12 -18.40
N ASP A 190 -7.16 -15.24 -17.67
CA ASP A 190 -8.19 -15.61 -16.70
C ASP A 190 -9.44 -16.24 -17.36
N ARG A 191 -9.81 -15.80 -18.59
CA ARG A 191 -10.94 -16.38 -19.33
C ARG A 191 -10.67 -17.77 -19.90
N LYS A 192 -9.41 -18.16 -20.06
CA LYS A 192 -9.03 -19.47 -20.61
C LYS A 192 -8.81 -20.54 -19.53
N SER A 193 -8.74 -20.16 -18.24
CA SER A 193 -8.62 -21.11 -17.13
C SER A 193 -9.95 -21.53 -16.52
N VAL A 194 -11.08 -21.13 -17.11
CA VAL A 194 -12.45 -21.50 -16.70
C VAL A 194 -13.10 -22.32 -17.83
N VAL A 195 -12.49 -23.47 -18.15
CA VAL A 195 -13.13 -24.54 -18.93
C VAL A 195 -12.83 -25.88 -18.27
#